data_7a8974c569d2a503229eedff404343f8
#
_entry.id   7a8974c569d2a503229eedff404343f8
#
_cell.length_a   1.000
_cell.length_b   1.000
_cell.length_c   1.000
_cell.angle_alpha   90.00
_cell.angle_beta   90.00
_cell.angle_gamma   90.00
#
_symmetry.space_group_name_H-M   'P 1'
#
loop_
_entity.id
_entity.type
_entity.pdbx_description
1 polymer ?
#
loop_
_entity_poly.entity_id
_entity_poly.type
_entity_poly.pdbx_seq_one_letter_code
_entity_poly.pdbx_strand_id
1 'polypeptide(L)'
;YLRYSHDDVFELYLNGEKLVATDYSWNDDVTIELSASAKAKLRKGTNIIAAHCHNTTGGAYVDFGLFRENKQLSNFKEAAIQKSVDVLPTQTYYTFTCGPVELDLVFTAPLLMEDLDLISTPINYISYRVRSLDKKQHDVQVYIETTPQLAVHEPSQPTISEKISKNGMDYLKAGTIDQPYVKRKGDGVRIDWGYAYLGSNSAPNKDLSIG
;
A
#
# COMPACT_ATOMS: atom_id res chain seq x y z
N TYR A 1 -0.17 8.63 -14.68
CA TYR A 1 1.04 8.76 -13.90
C TYR A 1 2.11 7.82 -14.44
N LEU A 2 3.36 8.20 -14.23
CA LEU A 2 4.54 7.37 -14.42
C LEU A 2 5.18 7.15 -13.06
N ARG A 3 5.57 5.91 -12.76
CA ARG A 3 6.42 5.57 -11.63
C ARG A 3 7.70 4.96 -12.16
N TYR A 4 8.83 5.29 -11.53
CA TYR A 4 10.13 4.76 -11.93
C TYR A 4 11.11 4.71 -10.77
N SER A 5 12.04 3.77 -10.88
CA SER A 5 13.21 3.60 -10.02
C SER A 5 14.42 3.35 -10.90
N HIS A 6 15.58 3.87 -10.57
CA HIS A 6 16.80 3.70 -11.37
C HIS A 6 18.05 3.94 -10.56
N ASP A 7 19.16 3.46 -11.10
CA ASP A 7 20.53 3.64 -10.65
C ASP A 7 21.44 3.55 -11.89
N ASP A 8 22.19 4.49 -12.27
CA ASP A 8 22.55 5.87 -12.10
C ASP A 8 21.77 6.85 -13.01
N VAL A 9 22.37 7.17 -14.24
CA VAL A 9 21.75 8.08 -15.24
C VAL A 9 20.60 7.38 -15.95
N PHE A 10 19.46 8.03 -16.03
CA PHE A 10 18.26 7.42 -16.56
C PHE A 10 17.52 8.35 -17.53
N GLU A 11 17.06 7.79 -18.63
CA GLU A 11 16.14 8.43 -19.57
C GLU A 11 14.98 7.51 -19.89
N LEU A 12 13.78 8.06 -19.95
CA LEU A 12 12.56 7.33 -20.31
C LEU A 12 11.79 8.05 -21.39
N TYR A 13 11.31 7.28 -22.36
CA TYR A 13 10.57 7.74 -23.51
C TYR A 13 9.23 7.03 -23.65
N LEU A 14 8.18 7.73 -24.06
CA LEU A 14 6.89 7.19 -24.45
C LEU A 14 6.57 7.58 -25.90
N ASN A 15 6.44 6.59 -26.79
CA ASN A 15 6.15 6.80 -28.21
C ASN A 15 7.10 7.83 -28.87
N GLY A 16 8.37 7.86 -28.47
CA GLY A 16 9.39 8.76 -28.96
C GLY A 16 9.48 10.11 -28.23
N GLU A 17 8.59 10.40 -27.30
CA GLU A 17 8.68 11.60 -26.45
C GLU A 17 9.43 11.30 -25.16
N LYS A 18 10.43 12.13 -24.81
CA LYS A 18 11.18 12.00 -23.56
C LYS A 18 10.32 12.45 -22.39
N LEU A 19 10.09 11.55 -21.45
CA LEU A 19 9.31 11.80 -20.24
C LEU A 19 10.18 12.23 -19.06
N VAL A 20 11.34 11.57 -18.92
CA VAL A 20 12.26 11.75 -17.81
C VAL A 20 13.67 11.76 -18.34
N ALA A 21 14.52 12.61 -17.80
CA ALA A 21 15.96 12.52 -17.86
C ALA A 21 16.54 12.90 -16.50
N THR A 22 17.44 12.07 -15.97
CA THR A 22 18.13 12.34 -14.71
C THR A 22 19.63 12.44 -14.95
N ASP A 23 20.30 13.18 -14.09
CA ASP A 23 21.74 13.14 -13.96
C ASP A 23 22.17 11.89 -13.16
N TYR A 24 23.45 11.82 -12.81
CA TYR A 24 24.00 10.79 -11.94
C TYR A 24 23.27 10.81 -10.58
N SER A 25 22.34 9.87 -10.40
CA SER A 25 21.51 9.78 -9.19
C SER A 25 20.92 8.39 -9.02
N TRP A 26 20.68 8.04 -7.77
CA TRP A 26 19.87 6.89 -7.39
C TRP A 26 18.49 7.38 -6.95
N ASN A 27 17.44 6.84 -7.54
CA ASN A 27 16.07 7.16 -7.20
C ASN A 27 15.23 5.89 -7.07
N ASP A 28 14.38 5.83 -6.05
CA ASP A 28 13.49 4.72 -5.80
C ASP A 28 12.04 5.21 -5.70
N ASP A 29 11.13 4.53 -6.41
CA ASP A 29 9.67 4.70 -6.35
C ASP A 29 9.17 6.14 -6.63
N VAL A 30 9.87 6.86 -7.51
CA VAL A 30 9.47 8.23 -7.89
C VAL A 30 8.21 8.20 -8.75
N THR A 31 7.19 8.92 -8.33
CA THR A 31 5.92 9.05 -9.05
C THR A 31 5.73 10.46 -9.59
N ILE A 32 5.49 10.58 -10.89
CA ILE A 32 5.19 11.86 -11.55
C ILE A 32 3.90 11.81 -12.36
N GLU A 33 3.22 12.92 -12.46
CA GLU A 33 2.12 13.07 -13.40
C GLU A 33 2.66 13.29 -14.81
N LEU A 34 2.11 12.56 -15.80
CA LEU A 34 2.46 12.80 -17.20
C LEU A 34 2.05 14.20 -17.62
N SER A 35 2.92 14.88 -18.36
CA SER A 35 2.61 16.16 -18.99
C SER A 35 1.46 16.04 -19.99
N ALA A 36 0.82 17.15 -20.33
CA ALA A 36 -0.24 17.17 -21.34
C ALA A 36 0.27 16.70 -22.72
N SER A 37 1.51 17.03 -23.07
CA SER A 37 2.16 16.55 -24.31
C SER A 37 2.36 15.04 -24.30
N ALA A 38 2.85 14.49 -23.19
CA ALA A 38 3.05 13.05 -23.03
C ALA A 38 1.70 12.27 -23.05
N LYS A 39 0.67 12.80 -22.39
CA LYS A 39 -0.69 12.21 -22.43
C LYS A 39 -1.24 12.19 -23.86
N ALA A 40 -1.00 13.23 -24.65
CA ALA A 40 -1.44 13.31 -26.05
C ALA A 40 -0.74 12.30 -26.98
N LYS A 41 0.41 11.75 -26.59
CA LYS A 41 1.12 10.69 -27.34
C LYS A 41 0.58 9.29 -27.07
N LEU A 42 -0.22 9.10 -26.05
CA LEU A 42 -0.85 7.80 -25.78
C LEU A 42 -1.85 7.44 -26.90
N ARG A 43 -1.76 6.20 -27.35
CA ARG A 43 -2.56 5.66 -28.47
C ARG A 43 -3.48 4.56 -27.95
N LYS A 44 -4.63 4.39 -28.63
CA LYS A 44 -5.42 3.19 -28.47
C LYS A 44 -4.66 2.00 -29.08
N GLY A 45 -4.45 0.94 -28.30
CA GLY A 45 -3.64 -0.20 -28.71
C GLY A 45 -2.20 -0.11 -28.20
N THR A 46 -1.23 -0.48 -29.02
CA THR A 46 0.17 -0.58 -28.62
C THR A 46 0.82 0.79 -28.39
N ASN A 47 1.43 0.94 -27.22
CA ASN A 47 2.30 2.05 -26.86
C ASN A 47 3.70 1.49 -26.58
N ILE A 48 4.73 2.22 -26.98
CA ILE A 48 6.12 1.82 -26.77
C ILE A 48 6.71 2.70 -25.68
N ILE A 49 7.21 2.06 -24.64
CA ILE A 49 8.03 2.69 -23.62
C ILE A 49 9.46 2.21 -23.83
N ALA A 50 10.41 3.13 -23.90
CA ALA A 50 11.83 2.82 -24.02
C ALA A 50 12.59 3.51 -22.88
N ALA A 51 13.44 2.76 -22.22
CA ALA A 51 14.31 3.25 -21.16
C ALA A 51 15.77 3.10 -21.56
N HIS A 52 16.58 4.08 -21.20
CA HIS A 52 18.03 4.01 -21.22
C HIS A 52 18.53 4.28 -19.81
N CYS A 53 19.33 3.37 -19.29
CA CYS A 53 19.97 3.50 -17.98
C CYS A 53 21.46 3.27 -18.17
N HIS A 54 22.29 4.23 -17.75
CA HIS A 54 23.75 4.12 -17.80
C HIS A 54 24.28 4.01 -16.39
N ASN A 55 24.76 2.82 -16.05
CA ASN A 55 25.43 2.56 -14.79
C ASN A 55 26.92 2.93 -14.91
N THR A 56 27.43 3.65 -13.93
CA THR A 56 28.84 4.07 -13.86
C THR A 56 29.62 3.24 -12.86
N THR A 57 29.04 2.92 -11.70
CA THR A 57 29.68 2.10 -10.66
C THR A 57 28.63 1.43 -9.78
N GLY A 58 28.95 0.26 -9.23
CA GLY A 58 28.14 -0.40 -8.22
C GLY A 58 26.98 -1.23 -8.75
N GLY A 59 25.87 -1.22 -8.06
CA GLY A 59 24.64 -1.86 -8.48
C GLY A 59 24.00 -1.15 -9.68
N ALA A 60 23.16 -1.84 -10.42
CA ALA A 60 22.41 -1.26 -11.53
C ALA A 60 21.00 -1.83 -11.51
N TYR A 61 20.02 -0.97 -11.57
CA TYR A 61 18.64 -1.41 -11.79
C TYR A 61 17.83 -0.33 -12.48
N VAL A 62 16.77 -0.74 -13.13
CA VAL A 62 15.75 0.11 -13.69
C VAL A 62 14.40 -0.58 -13.62
N ASP A 63 13.43 0.10 -13.05
CA ASP A 63 12.03 -0.28 -13.06
C ASP A 63 11.17 0.92 -13.41
N PHE A 64 10.13 0.70 -14.20
CA PHE A 64 9.21 1.78 -14.58
C PHE A 64 7.87 1.24 -15.03
N GLY A 65 6.82 2.02 -14.79
CA GLY A 65 5.46 1.66 -15.21
C GLY A 65 4.56 2.87 -15.39
N LEU A 66 3.61 2.75 -16.31
CA LEU A 66 2.50 3.67 -16.43
C LEU A 66 1.31 3.13 -15.64
N PHE A 67 0.68 3.98 -14.86
CA PHE A 67 -0.54 3.63 -14.17
C PHE A 67 -1.56 4.76 -14.22
N ARG A 68 -2.79 4.39 -13.97
CA ARG A 68 -3.91 5.30 -13.86
C ARG A 68 -4.44 5.24 -12.43
N GLU A 69 -4.45 6.37 -11.77
CA GLU A 69 -5.15 6.50 -10.51
C GLU A 69 -6.65 6.30 -10.73
N ASN A 70 -7.22 5.37 -10.02
CA ASN A 70 -8.66 5.18 -10.03
C ASN A 70 -9.29 6.16 -9.03
N LYS A 71 -9.76 7.30 -9.52
CA LYS A 71 -10.43 8.31 -8.70
C LYS A 71 -11.74 7.84 -8.04
N GLN A 72 -12.20 6.62 -8.35
CA GLN A 72 -13.42 6.07 -7.71
C GLN A 72 -13.24 5.73 -6.22
N LEU A 73 -12.03 5.75 -5.68
CA LEU A 73 -11.78 5.46 -4.26
C LEU A 73 -12.03 6.64 -3.31
N SER A 74 -12.28 7.85 -3.78
CA SER A 74 -12.62 8.96 -2.89
C SER A 74 -14.13 9.14 -2.74
N ASN A 75 -14.83 8.15 -2.19
CA ASN A 75 -16.18 8.38 -1.63
C ASN A 75 -16.13 9.28 -0.38
N PHE A 76 -14.95 9.59 0.10
CA PHE A 76 -14.73 10.47 1.24
C PHE A 76 -14.66 11.92 0.78
N LYS A 77 -15.57 12.73 1.31
CA LYS A 77 -15.70 14.15 0.92
C LYS A 77 -14.76 15.06 1.72
N GLU A 78 -14.41 14.65 2.92
CA GLU A 78 -13.65 15.44 3.88
C GLU A 78 -12.59 14.59 4.58
N ALA A 79 -11.47 15.21 4.90
CA ALA A 79 -10.44 14.59 5.71
C ALA A 79 -10.77 14.76 7.21
N ALA A 80 -10.54 13.71 7.99
CA ALA A 80 -10.59 13.80 9.44
C ALA A 80 -9.45 14.69 9.97
N ILE A 81 -9.69 15.38 11.08
CA ILE A 81 -8.68 16.19 11.75
C ILE A 81 -7.99 15.34 12.80
N GLN A 82 -6.69 15.08 12.64
CA GLN A 82 -5.89 14.44 13.68
C GLN A 82 -5.70 15.38 14.86
N LYS A 83 -6.13 14.96 16.05
CA LYS A 83 -6.02 15.70 17.29
C LYS A 83 -4.74 15.36 18.05
N SER A 84 -4.39 14.08 18.07
CA SER A 84 -3.20 13.61 18.77
C SER A 84 -2.66 12.34 18.14
N VAL A 85 -1.39 12.10 18.36
CA VAL A 85 -0.71 10.82 18.19
C VAL A 85 0.19 10.59 19.39
N ASP A 86 0.18 9.38 19.92
CA ASP A 86 1.07 8.94 20.99
C ASP A 86 1.68 7.60 20.58
N VAL A 87 3.02 7.56 20.48
CA VAL A 87 3.77 6.41 19.99
C VAL A 87 4.50 5.76 21.14
N LEU A 88 4.06 4.56 21.53
CA LEU A 88 4.68 3.72 22.53
C LEU A 88 5.37 2.52 21.86
N PRO A 89 6.24 1.79 22.53
CA PRO A 89 7.03 0.70 21.92
C PRO A 89 6.19 -0.38 21.20
N THR A 90 5.01 -0.70 21.71
CA THR A 90 4.14 -1.77 21.18
C THR A 90 2.76 -1.28 20.74
N GLN A 91 2.48 0.01 20.93
CA GLN A 91 1.18 0.59 20.61
C GLN A 91 1.32 2.01 20.10
N THR A 92 0.50 2.35 19.10
CA THR A 92 0.36 3.73 18.63
C THR A 92 -1.10 4.14 18.72
N TYR A 93 -1.35 5.22 19.41
CA TYR A 93 -2.67 5.79 19.65
C TYR A 93 -2.88 7.01 18.79
N TYR A 94 -4.01 7.07 18.11
CA TYR A 94 -4.46 8.23 17.36
C TYR A 94 -5.83 8.67 17.83
N THR A 95 -6.05 9.98 17.87
CA THR A 95 -7.38 10.56 18.04
C THR A 95 -7.69 11.48 16.87
N PHE A 96 -8.84 11.27 16.24
CA PHE A 96 -9.32 12.07 15.11
C PHE A 96 -10.69 12.66 15.42
N THR A 97 -10.96 13.85 14.88
CA THR A 97 -12.32 14.41 14.84
C THR A 97 -12.86 14.30 13.41
N CYS A 98 -14.04 13.73 13.28
CA CYS A 98 -14.75 13.50 12.03
C CYS A 98 -16.14 14.15 12.13
N GLY A 99 -16.24 15.47 11.88
CA GLY A 99 -17.47 16.22 12.12
C GLY A 99 -17.89 16.15 13.60
N PRO A 100 -19.13 15.68 13.91
CA PRO A 100 -19.64 15.59 15.28
C PRO A 100 -19.18 14.36 16.05
N VAL A 101 -18.29 13.54 15.48
CA VAL A 101 -17.80 12.32 16.14
C VAL A 101 -16.28 12.35 16.31
N GLU A 102 -15.81 11.65 17.32
CA GLU A 102 -14.40 11.41 17.57
C GLU A 102 -14.08 9.93 17.40
N LEU A 103 -12.99 9.65 16.71
CA LEU A 103 -12.44 8.31 16.49
C LEU A 103 -11.13 8.18 17.24
N ASP A 104 -11.07 7.28 18.20
CA ASP A 104 -9.81 6.78 18.75
C ASP A 104 -9.41 5.50 17.98
N LEU A 105 -8.18 5.45 17.50
CA LEU A 105 -7.62 4.35 16.75
C LEU A 105 -6.32 3.89 17.42
N VAL A 106 -6.17 2.59 17.63
CA VAL A 106 -4.99 2.00 18.28
C VAL A 106 -4.44 0.89 17.40
N PHE A 107 -3.18 1.03 17.03
CA PHE A 107 -2.40 -0.05 16.45
C PHE A 107 -1.60 -0.74 17.55
N THR A 108 -1.72 -2.06 17.67
CA THR A 108 -1.02 -2.85 18.69
C THR A 108 -0.21 -3.94 18.04
N ALA A 109 1.10 -3.94 18.27
CA ALA A 109 2.01 -5.03 17.96
C ALA A 109 2.37 -5.74 19.29
N PRO A 110 1.84 -6.95 19.58
CA PRO A 110 2.00 -7.59 20.89
C PRO A 110 3.39 -8.24 21.02
N LEU A 111 4.42 -7.40 21.13
CA LEU A 111 5.81 -7.84 21.25
C LEU A 111 6.24 -7.90 22.72
N LEU A 112 5.85 -8.96 23.42
CA LEU A 112 6.25 -9.22 24.80
C LEU A 112 7.51 -10.07 24.83
N MET A 113 8.60 -9.54 25.35
CA MET A 113 9.93 -10.20 25.34
C MET A 113 9.96 -11.52 26.11
N GLU A 114 9.10 -11.68 27.11
CA GLU A 114 9.01 -12.88 27.95
C GLU A 114 8.12 -13.98 27.35
N ASP A 115 7.39 -13.68 26.26
CA ASP A 115 6.48 -14.61 25.59
C ASP A 115 6.91 -14.85 24.15
N LEU A 116 7.70 -15.90 23.93
CA LEU A 116 8.25 -16.24 22.62
C LEU A 116 7.17 -16.66 21.61
N ASP A 117 6.08 -17.26 22.06
CA ASP A 117 4.99 -17.66 21.20
C ASP A 117 4.25 -16.41 20.67
N LEU A 118 4.02 -15.45 21.55
CA LEU A 118 3.38 -14.20 21.18
C LEU A 118 4.26 -13.35 20.26
N ILE A 119 5.56 -13.19 20.57
CA ILE A 119 6.48 -12.36 19.77
C ILE A 119 6.73 -12.96 18.38
N SER A 120 6.68 -14.30 18.26
CA SER A 120 6.83 -15.00 16.98
C SER A 120 5.54 -15.05 16.13
N THR A 121 4.40 -14.70 16.71
CA THR A 121 3.11 -14.70 16.02
C THR A 121 2.94 -13.41 15.22
N PRO A 122 2.88 -13.45 13.88
CA PRO A 122 2.84 -12.26 13.04
C PRO A 122 1.45 -11.62 12.97
N ILE A 123 0.87 -11.30 14.11
CA ILE A 123 -0.46 -10.71 14.25
C ILE A 123 -0.34 -9.34 14.91
N ASN A 124 -0.89 -8.32 14.24
CA ASN A 124 -1.08 -6.99 14.79
C ASN A 124 -2.58 -6.71 14.91
N TYR A 125 -2.96 -5.88 15.87
CA TYR A 125 -4.35 -5.53 16.10
C TYR A 125 -4.58 -4.07 15.75
N ILE A 126 -5.74 -3.83 15.12
CA ILE A 126 -6.29 -2.49 14.92
C ILE A 126 -7.58 -2.42 15.74
N SER A 127 -7.58 -1.58 16.76
CA SER A 127 -8.73 -1.36 17.61
C SER A 127 -9.23 0.07 17.45
N TYR A 128 -10.55 0.26 17.51
CA TYR A 128 -11.11 1.59 17.42
C TYR A 128 -12.28 1.78 18.37
N ARG A 129 -12.51 3.02 18.74
CA ARG A 129 -13.67 3.47 19.51
C ARG A 129 -14.19 4.78 18.89
N VAL A 130 -15.51 4.83 18.69
CA VAL A 130 -16.19 6.04 18.22
C VAL A 130 -17.05 6.61 19.34
N ARG A 131 -17.05 7.92 19.51
CA ARG A 131 -17.91 8.64 20.45
C ARG A 131 -18.50 9.90 19.85
N SER A 132 -19.72 10.22 20.25
CA SER A 132 -20.39 11.47 19.89
C SER A 132 -19.78 12.64 20.66
N LEU A 133 -19.51 13.76 19.99
CA LEU A 133 -19.06 15.01 20.61
C LEU A 133 -20.22 15.95 20.97
N ASP A 134 -21.37 15.79 20.30
CA ASP A 134 -22.55 16.64 20.47
C ASP A 134 -23.70 16.00 21.30
N LYS A 135 -23.41 14.83 21.88
CA LYS A 135 -24.36 14.03 22.68
C LYS A 135 -25.60 13.54 21.90
N LYS A 136 -25.56 13.56 20.58
CA LYS A 136 -26.61 13.00 19.73
C LYS A 136 -26.21 11.62 19.22
N GLN A 137 -27.20 10.89 18.74
CA GLN A 137 -26.95 9.62 18.04
C GLN A 137 -26.53 9.92 16.60
N HIS A 138 -25.47 9.22 16.15
CA HIS A 138 -24.96 9.27 14.80
C HIS A 138 -24.85 7.86 14.23
N ASP A 139 -25.16 7.70 12.97
CA ASP A 139 -24.88 6.48 12.22
C ASP A 139 -23.44 6.56 11.71
N VAL A 140 -22.58 5.64 12.15
CA VAL A 140 -21.15 5.67 11.89
C VAL A 140 -20.70 4.33 11.35
N GLN A 141 -19.92 4.38 10.25
CA GLN A 141 -19.21 3.24 9.69
C GLN A 141 -17.70 3.52 9.73
N VAL A 142 -16.93 2.52 10.13
CA VAL A 142 -15.47 2.56 10.08
C VAL A 142 -15.01 1.69 8.92
N TYR A 143 -14.28 2.29 7.99
CA TYR A 143 -13.73 1.63 6.82
C TYR A 143 -12.20 1.51 6.94
N ILE A 144 -11.69 0.30 6.70
CA ILE A 144 -10.26 -0.01 6.69
C ILE A 144 -9.95 -0.72 5.38
N GLU A 145 -8.99 -0.20 4.65
CA GLU A 145 -8.52 -0.76 3.37
C GLU A 145 -7.02 -0.99 3.41
N THR A 146 -6.57 -2.03 2.73
CA THR A 146 -5.16 -2.28 2.46
C THR A 146 -5.01 -2.87 1.06
N THR A 147 -3.88 -2.57 0.43
CA THR A 147 -3.53 -3.15 -0.87
C THR A 147 -2.71 -4.44 -0.68
N PRO A 148 -2.66 -5.35 -1.65
CA PRO A 148 -1.80 -6.54 -1.60
C PRO A 148 -0.30 -6.22 -1.64
N GLN A 149 0.09 -4.96 -1.79
CA GLN A 149 1.48 -4.49 -1.77
C GLN A 149 2.26 -4.83 -0.49
N LEU A 150 1.54 -5.15 0.61
CA LEU A 150 2.15 -5.68 1.83
C LEU A 150 2.83 -7.06 1.65
N ALA A 151 2.49 -7.79 0.59
CA ALA A 151 2.95 -9.16 0.34
C ALA A 151 3.65 -9.32 -1.01
N VAL A 152 4.22 -8.25 -1.56
CA VAL A 152 4.94 -8.25 -2.84
C VAL A 152 6.32 -7.60 -2.68
N HIS A 153 7.24 -7.96 -3.55
CA HIS A 153 8.53 -7.27 -3.67
C HIS A 153 8.39 -5.97 -4.46
N GLU A 154 7.65 -6.03 -5.57
CA GLU A 154 7.40 -4.89 -6.45
C GLU A 154 5.90 -4.71 -6.67
N PRO A 155 5.40 -3.47 -6.72
CA PRO A 155 3.96 -3.20 -6.91
C PRO A 155 3.37 -3.74 -8.22
N SER A 156 4.22 -4.02 -9.21
CA SER A 156 3.84 -4.60 -10.51
C SER A 156 3.60 -6.11 -10.49
N GLN A 157 3.99 -6.81 -9.40
CA GLN A 157 3.80 -8.25 -9.32
C GLN A 157 2.31 -8.63 -9.34
N PRO A 158 1.92 -9.62 -10.15
CA PRO A 158 0.56 -10.14 -10.15
C PRO A 158 0.20 -10.74 -8.79
N THR A 159 -0.95 -10.33 -8.26
CA THR A 159 -1.47 -10.77 -6.96
C THR A 159 -2.79 -11.49 -7.09
N ILE A 160 -3.10 -12.31 -6.11
CA ILE A 160 -4.39 -12.94 -5.92
C ILE A 160 -4.92 -12.60 -4.53
N SER A 161 -6.22 -12.39 -4.43
CA SER A 161 -6.92 -12.16 -3.17
C SER A 161 -8.10 -13.10 -3.03
N GLU A 162 -8.35 -13.57 -1.82
CA GLU A 162 -9.50 -14.43 -1.51
C GLU A 162 -10.11 -14.09 -0.15
N LYS A 163 -11.41 -14.32 0.01
CA LYS A 163 -12.13 -14.24 1.29
C LYS A 163 -12.27 -15.63 1.88
N ILE A 164 -11.91 -15.77 3.14
CA ILE A 164 -11.95 -17.02 3.89
C ILE A 164 -12.75 -16.80 5.16
N SER A 165 -13.71 -17.69 5.45
CA SER A 165 -14.44 -17.71 6.75
C SER A 165 -14.09 -18.98 7.51
N LYS A 166 -13.57 -18.83 8.72
CA LYS A 166 -13.17 -19.98 9.55
C LYS A 166 -13.24 -19.64 11.02
N ASN A 167 -13.81 -20.54 11.81
CA ASN A 167 -13.87 -20.45 13.28
C ASN A 167 -14.48 -19.13 13.80
N GLY A 168 -15.53 -18.61 13.16
CA GLY A 168 -16.17 -17.35 13.55
C GLY A 168 -15.36 -16.09 13.22
N MET A 169 -14.35 -16.24 12.36
CA MET A 169 -13.55 -15.14 11.83
C MET A 169 -13.67 -15.10 10.30
N ASP A 170 -13.72 -13.90 9.75
CA ASP A 170 -13.58 -13.63 8.32
C ASP A 170 -12.24 -13.00 8.03
N TYR A 171 -11.60 -13.44 6.95
CA TYR A 171 -10.29 -12.99 6.52
C TYR A 171 -10.30 -12.61 5.05
N LEU A 172 -9.65 -11.52 4.71
CA LEU A 172 -9.16 -11.25 3.37
C LEU A 172 -7.68 -11.65 3.35
N LYS A 173 -7.32 -12.51 2.40
CA LYS A 173 -5.95 -13.01 2.20
C LYS A 173 -5.47 -12.52 0.85
N ALA A 174 -4.25 -11.98 0.79
CA ALA A 174 -3.65 -11.50 -0.46
C ALA A 174 -2.17 -11.84 -0.53
N GLY A 175 -1.67 -12.14 -1.73
CA GLY A 175 -0.26 -12.42 -1.99
C GLY A 175 0.04 -12.54 -3.47
N THR A 176 1.31 -12.78 -3.83
CA THR A 176 1.69 -13.01 -5.22
C THR A 176 1.11 -14.32 -5.76
N ILE A 177 0.80 -14.37 -7.05
CA ILE A 177 0.31 -15.59 -7.71
C ILE A 177 1.38 -16.70 -7.67
N ASP A 178 2.63 -16.32 -7.98
CA ASP A 178 3.73 -17.28 -8.19
C ASP A 178 4.34 -17.82 -6.90
N GLN A 179 4.18 -17.13 -5.77
CA GLN A 179 4.76 -17.51 -4.47
C GLN A 179 6.24 -17.95 -4.57
N PRO A 180 7.16 -17.08 -5.00
CA PRO A 180 8.54 -17.45 -5.34
C PRO A 180 9.42 -17.62 -4.09
N TYR A 181 9.18 -18.68 -3.33
CA TYR A 181 9.84 -18.94 -2.04
C TYR A 181 11.37 -18.86 -2.12
N VAL A 182 11.96 -17.85 -1.46
CA VAL A 182 13.41 -17.61 -1.35
C VAL A 182 14.14 -17.62 -2.71
N LYS A 183 13.49 -17.21 -3.81
CA LYS A 183 14.11 -17.22 -5.14
C LYS A 183 14.92 -15.97 -5.45
N ARG A 184 14.61 -14.85 -4.81
CA ARG A 184 15.29 -13.58 -5.08
C ARG A 184 16.61 -13.49 -4.34
N LYS A 185 17.59 -12.81 -4.97
CA LYS A 185 18.94 -12.55 -4.41
C LYS A 185 19.28 -11.09 -4.67
N GLY A 186 20.15 -10.53 -3.84
CA GLY A 186 20.63 -9.15 -3.96
C GLY A 186 20.21 -8.30 -2.77
N ASP A 187 20.48 -7.02 -2.87
CA ASP A 187 20.16 -6.03 -1.85
C ASP A 187 18.72 -5.52 -2.02
N GLY A 188 18.12 -5.00 -0.97
CA GLY A 188 16.78 -4.42 -0.99
C GLY A 188 15.65 -5.42 -1.27
N VAL A 189 15.91 -6.73 -1.19
CA VAL A 189 14.90 -7.77 -1.46
C VAL A 189 13.84 -7.79 -0.38
N ARG A 190 12.57 -7.63 -0.79
CA ARG A 190 11.41 -7.84 0.07
C ARG A 190 10.88 -9.26 -0.10
N ILE A 191 10.20 -9.76 0.93
CA ILE A 191 9.53 -11.07 0.86
C ILE A 191 8.30 -10.93 -0.06
N ASP A 192 8.26 -11.77 -1.10
CA ASP A 192 7.17 -11.84 -2.08
C ASP A 192 6.51 -13.23 -2.14
N TRP A 193 6.65 -14.00 -1.08
CA TRP A 193 6.00 -15.26 -0.81
C TRP A 193 5.32 -15.22 0.57
N GLY A 194 4.35 -16.10 0.78
CA GLY A 194 3.40 -15.98 1.90
C GLY A 194 2.28 -15.01 1.57
N TYR A 195 1.51 -14.63 2.58
CA TYR A 195 0.28 -13.85 2.39
C TYR A 195 0.09 -12.81 3.48
N ALA A 196 -0.43 -11.65 3.10
CA ALA A 196 -1.00 -10.70 4.04
C ALA A 196 -2.46 -11.07 4.34
N TYR A 197 -2.88 -10.87 5.58
CA TYR A 197 -4.24 -11.12 6.02
C TYR A 197 -4.82 -9.88 6.70
N LEU A 198 -6.06 -9.55 6.36
CA LEU A 198 -6.89 -8.63 7.13
C LEU A 198 -8.07 -9.43 7.67
N GLY A 199 -8.18 -9.55 8.99
CA GLY A 199 -9.19 -10.38 9.64
C GLY A 199 -10.09 -9.59 10.59
N SER A 200 -11.32 -10.05 10.73
CA SER A 200 -12.27 -9.57 11.73
C SER A 200 -13.15 -10.72 12.22
N ASN A 201 -13.66 -10.63 13.44
CA ASN A 201 -14.69 -11.56 13.87
C ASN A 201 -15.93 -11.42 12.97
N SER A 202 -16.54 -12.54 12.62
CA SER A 202 -17.80 -12.56 11.85
C SER A 202 -18.91 -11.94 12.69
N ALA A 203 -19.54 -10.88 12.16
CA ALA A 203 -20.66 -10.21 12.81
C ALA A 203 -21.59 -9.60 11.74
N PRO A 204 -22.92 -9.54 11.98
CA PRO A 204 -23.89 -9.07 10.99
C PRO A 204 -23.68 -7.63 10.49
N ASN A 205 -23.00 -6.80 11.29
CA ASN A 205 -22.72 -5.40 10.98
C ASN A 205 -21.31 -5.17 10.43
N LYS A 206 -20.62 -6.22 9.99
CA LYS A 206 -19.30 -6.15 9.38
C LYS A 206 -19.34 -6.77 8.00
N ASP A 207 -18.72 -6.08 7.05
CA ASP A 207 -18.51 -6.58 5.70
C ASP A 207 -17.01 -6.56 5.37
N LEU A 208 -16.52 -7.68 4.86
CA LEU A 208 -15.20 -7.81 4.28
C LEU A 208 -15.36 -8.08 2.79
N SER A 209 -14.82 -7.23 1.96
CA SER A 209 -14.90 -7.34 0.51
C SER A 209 -13.54 -7.19 -0.16
N ILE A 210 -13.41 -7.75 -1.36
CA ILE A 210 -12.26 -7.58 -2.26
C ILE A 210 -12.73 -6.62 -3.36
N GLY A 211 -12.02 -5.51 -3.51
CA GLY A 211 -12.27 -4.48 -4.52
C GLY A 211 -11.50 -4.71 -5.82
#